data_526f8f6b68e1d012b3bee4cc024006a1
#
_entry.id   526f8f6b68e1d012b3bee4cc024006a1
#
_cell.length_a   1.000
_cell.length_b   1.000
_cell.length_c   1.000
_cell.angle_alpha   90.00
_cell.angle_beta   90.00
_cell.angle_gamma   90.00
#
_symmetry.space_group_name_H-M   'P 1'
#
loop_
_entity.id
_entity.type
_entity.pdbx_description
1 polymer ?
#
loop_
_entity_poly.entity_id
_entity_poly.type
_entity_poly.pdbx_seq_one_letter_code
_entity_poly.pdbx_strand_id
1 'polypeptide(L)'
;MKSTPITSLGDYVERVTSEEGSGRMFRGHSSDAFDLIPVAGRYKTPARSLKSKQIADEKYLLNRFRREAAHLLPSGLSDWELLFVARHHGLPTRLLDWSRNPMVALYFAVESRSKGTAVVFSEDYLPSVDTTKTPDPFVVSKVRRVIPPHMTHRISAQDSLFTIHPDPTAAYTSKTLIRYTISTNLKGVLKAQIRQLGFHEASLFGDLDSIAQKIAF
;
A
#
# COMPACT_ATOMS: atom_id res chain seq x y z
N MET A 1 6.70 -11.05 -15.59
CA MET A 1 6.46 -11.12 -14.12
C MET A 1 6.52 -12.59 -13.69
N LYS A 2 7.41 -12.93 -12.76
CA LYS A 2 7.56 -14.28 -12.20
C LYS A 2 6.43 -14.55 -11.21
N SER A 3 5.78 -15.74 -11.29
CA SER A 3 4.75 -16.15 -10.33
C SER A 3 5.19 -17.45 -9.65
N THR A 4 5.13 -17.47 -8.32
CA THR A 4 5.63 -18.58 -7.51
C THR A 4 4.58 -18.96 -6.48
N PRO A 5 4.05 -20.21 -6.49
CA PRO A 5 3.11 -20.67 -5.48
C PRO A 5 3.81 -20.85 -4.13
N ILE A 6 3.13 -20.46 -3.06
CA ILE A 6 3.55 -20.66 -1.67
C ILE A 6 2.84 -21.89 -1.12
N THR A 7 3.60 -22.74 -0.44
CA THR A 7 3.12 -24.01 0.12
C THR A 7 3.02 -24.00 1.66
N SER A 8 3.75 -23.11 2.32
CA SER A 8 3.74 -22.96 3.79
C SER A 8 4.28 -21.59 4.21
N LEU A 9 4.15 -21.24 5.49
CA LEU A 9 4.78 -20.05 6.05
C LEU A 9 6.32 -20.11 5.93
N GLY A 10 6.92 -21.27 6.21
CA GLY A 10 8.36 -21.46 6.06
C GLY A 10 8.84 -21.24 4.63
N ASP A 11 8.15 -21.82 3.64
CA ASP A 11 8.43 -21.60 2.22
C ASP A 11 8.31 -20.11 1.84
N TYR A 12 7.31 -19.40 2.36
CA TYR A 12 7.18 -17.96 2.13
C TYR A 12 8.37 -17.18 2.69
N VAL A 13 8.73 -17.43 3.96
CA VAL A 13 9.84 -16.75 4.62
C VAL A 13 11.17 -17.02 3.89
N GLU A 14 11.46 -18.27 3.56
CA GLU A 14 12.66 -18.64 2.82
C GLU A 14 12.78 -17.87 1.49
N ARG A 15 11.67 -17.81 0.73
CA ARG A 15 11.68 -17.11 -0.58
C ARG A 15 11.89 -15.62 -0.46
N VAL A 16 11.18 -14.94 0.47
CA VAL A 16 11.31 -13.48 0.61
C VAL A 16 12.63 -13.05 1.22
N THR A 17 13.32 -13.93 1.94
CA THR A 17 14.64 -13.67 2.54
C THR A 17 15.80 -14.10 1.64
N SER A 18 15.59 -15.00 0.70
CA SER A 18 16.60 -15.43 -0.28
C SER A 18 16.71 -14.50 -1.50
N GLU A 19 15.82 -13.52 -1.64
CA GLU A 19 15.88 -12.56 -2.74
C GLU A 19 17.08 -11.61 -2.56
N GLU A 20 18.02 -11.70 -3.49
CA GLU A 20 19.19 -10.81 -3.54
C GLU A 20 18.77 -9.41 -4.04
N GLY A 21 19.41 -8.36 -3.53
CA GLY A 21 19.20 -6.99 -4.00
C GLY A 21 19.41 -5.92 -2.94
N SER A 22 19.31 -4.66 -3.37
CA SER A 22 19.48 -3.46 -2.53
C SER A 22 18.31 -3.17 -1.57
N GLY A 23 17.38 -4.09 -1.45
CA GLY A 23 16.16 -4.01 -0.64
C GLY A 23 14.89 -4.11 -1.49
N ARG A 24 13.85 -4.61 -0.85
CA ARG A 24 12.56 -4.89 -1.50
C ARG A 24 11.40 -4.26 -0.75
N MET A 25 10.31 -4.08 -1.48
CA MET A 25 9.03 -3.64 -0.95
C MET A 25 7.96 -4.67 -1.30
N PHE A 26 7.00 -4.85 -0.38
CA PHE A 26 6.01 -5.90 -0.45
C PHE A 26 4.60 -5.33 -0.37
N ARG A 27 3.65 -5.97 -1.08
CA ARG A 27 2.24 -5.59 -1.03
C ARG A 27 1.35 -6.83 -1.12
N GLY A 28 0.42 -6.98 -0.17
CA GLY A 28 -0.55 -8.07 -0.15
C GLY A 28 -1.88 -7.67 -0.81
N HIS A 29 -2.42 -8.56 -1.63
CA HIS A 29 -3.78 -8.49 -2.15
C HIS A 29 -4.53 -9.78 -1.80
N SER A 30 -5.75 -9.63 -1.31
CA SER A 30 -6.61 -10.76 -0.93
C SER A 30 -7.17 -11.55 -2.14
N SER A 31 -7.00 -11.02 -3.34
CA SER A 31 -7.33 -11.68 -4.61
C SER A 31 -6.27 -11.37 -5.66
N ASP A 32 -5.92 -12.38 -6.45
CA ASP A 32 -5.00 -12.28 -7.59
C ASP A 32 -5.62 -11.57 -8.82
N ALA A 33 -6.94 -11.36 -8.79
CA ALA A 33 -7.65 -10.57 -9.78
C ALA A 33 -7.45 -9.04 -9.60
N PHE A 34 -6.83 -8.59 -8.50
CA PHE A 34 -6.62 -7.17 -8.24
C PHE A 34 -5.29 -6.71 -8.83
N ASP A 35 -5.35 -5.77 -9.74
CA ASP A 35 -4.18 -5.10 -10.31
C ASP A 35 -3.52 -4.15 -9.31
N LEU A 36 -2.23 -3.87 -9.54
CA LEU A 36 -1.46 -2.85 -8.80
C LEU A 36 -1.81 -1.44 -9.30
N ILE A 37 -3.04 -1.01 -9.00
CA ILE A 37 -3.61 0.28 -9.37
C ILE A 37 -3.85 1.10 -8.10
N PRO A 38 -3.37 2.35 -7.99
CA PRO A 38 -3.72 3.26 -6.90
C PRO A 38 -5.23 3.45 -6.76
N VAL A 39 -5.69 3.81 -5.56
CA VAL A 39 -7.14 3.95 -5.32
C VAL A 39 -7.77 5.00 -6.21
N ALA A 40 -7.08 6.13 -6.49
CA ALA A 40 -7.57 7.15 -7.42
C ALA A 40 -7.87 6.60 -8.83
N GLY A 41 -7.11 5.58 -9.27
CA GLY A 41 -7.33 4.96 -10.58
C GLY A 41 -8.44 3.90 -10.61
N ARG A 42 -8.89 3.42 -9.44
CA ARG A 42 -9.97 2.42 -9.35
C ARG A 42 -11.37 3.03 -9.42
N TYR A 43 -11.49 4.32 -9.11
CA TYR A 43 -12.75 5.01 -9.27
C TYR A 43 -13.00 5.21 -10.78
N LYS A 44 -14.04 4.57 -11.28
CA LYS A 44 -14.53 4.77 -12.64
C LYS A 44 -15.09 6.20 -12.76
N THR A 45 -14.23 7.17 -12.98
CA THR A 45 -14.69 8.44 -13.55
C THR A 45 -15.25 8.11 -14.93
N PRO A 46 -16.42 8.69 -15.34
CA PRO A 46 -16.96 8.43 -16.65
C PRO A 46 -15.90 8.63 -17.72
N ALA A 47 -15.85 7.75 -18.72
CA ALA A 47 -14.81 7.54 -19.74
C ALA A 47 -14.39 8.77 -20.59
N ARG A 48 -14.66 9.99 -20.16
CA ARG A 48 -14.32 11.26 -20.80
C ARG A 48 -13.28 12.11 -20.06
N SER A 49 -12.65 11.57 -19.01
CA SER A 49 -11.66 12.34 -18.28
C SER A 49 -10.27 12.17 -18.91
N LEU A 50 -9.80 13.18 -19.59
CA LEU A 50 -8.40 13.36 -19.99
C LEU A 50 -7.51 13.27 -18.73
N LYS A 51 -6.25 12.78 -18.87
CA LYS A 51 -5.26 12.71 -17.76
C LYS A 51 -5.17 14.03 -16.96
N SER A 52 -5.26 15.17 -17.65
CA SER A 52 -5.29 16.50 -17.05
C SER A 52 -6.46 16.71 -16.10
N LYS A 53 -7.66 16.21 -16.44
CA LYS A 53 -8.85 16.33 -15.60
C LYS A 53 -8.71 15.47 -14.33
N GLN A 54 -8.16 14.27 -14.45
CA GLN A 54 -7.95 13.39 -13.29
C GLN A 54 -6.96 13.98 -12.27
N ILE A 55 -5.88 14.62 -12.74
CA ILE A 55 -4.96 15.36 -11.86
C ILE A 55 -5.67 16.55 -11.23
N ALA A 56 -6.48 17.27 -11.98
CA ALA A 56 -7.25 18.39 -11.45
C ALA A 56 -8.27 17.94 -10.40
N ASP A 57 -8.96 16.84 -10.64
CA ASP A 57 -9.92 16.25 -9.71
C ASP A 57 -9.23 15.79 -8.41
N GLU A 58 -8.04 15.15 -8.50
CA GLU A 58 -7.27 14.72 -7.34
C GLU A 58 -6.72 15.91 -6.53
N LYS A 59 -6.20 16.96 -7.21
CA LYS A 59 -5.79 18.22 -6.55
C LYS A 59 -6.98 18.91 -5.89
N TYR A 60 -8.14 18.92 -6.53
CA TYR A 60 -9.36 19.47 -5.94
C TYR A 60 -9.76 18.73 -4.66
N LEU A 61 -9.77 17.39 -4.68
CA LEU A 61 -10.08 16.57 -3.52
C LEU A 61 -9.08 16.81 -2.37
N LEU A 62 -7.79 16.90 -2.68
CA LEU A 62 -6.74 17.16 -1.69
C LEU A 62 -6.89 18.56 -1.07
N ASN A 63 -7.17 19.58 -1.87
CA ASN A 63 -7.41 20.95 -1.39
C ASN A 63 -8.70 21.06 -0.58
N ARG A 64 -9.75 20.31 -0.97
CA ARG A 64 -10.99 20.22 -0.21
C ARG A 64 -10.74 19.56 1.14
N PHE A 65 -9.99 18.45 1.18
CA PHE A 65 -9.59 17.79 2.41
C PHE A 65 -8.81 18.73 3.32
N ARG A 66 -7.83 19.50 2.80
CA ARG A 66 -7.08 20.51 3.56
C ARG A 66 -7.99 21.53 4.23
N ARG A 67 -9.00 22.03 3.52
CA ARG A 67 -9.93 23.05 4.04
C ARG A 67 -10.87 22.48 5.10
N GLU A 68 -11.50 21.34 4.80
CA GLU A 68 -12.51 20.74 5.68
C GLU A 68 -11.89 20.15 6.96
N ALA A 69 -10.69 19.59 6.86
CA ALA A 69 -9.96 19.02 7.98
C ALA A 69 -8.99 19.99 8.68
N ALA A 70 -9.02 21.29 8.34
CA ALA A 70 -8.04 22.27 8.81
C ALA A 70 -7.86 22.30 10.35
N HIS A 71 -8.94 22.09 11.10
CA HIS A 71 -8.93 22.07 12.57
C HIS A 71 -8.36 20.77 13.17
N LEU A 72 -8.15 19.73 12.36
CA LEU A 72 -7.60 18.42 12.75
C LEU A 72 -6.17 18.22 12.24
N LEU A 73 -5.75 19.01 11.27
CA LEU A 73 -4.44 18.87 10.65
C LEU A 73 -3.39 19.74 11.37
N PRO A 74 -2.15 19.25 11.51
CA PRO A 74 -1.04 20.10 11.88
C PRO A 74 -0.90 21.30 10.94
N SER A 75 -0.50 22.46 11.47
CA SER A 75 -0.21 23.63 10.64
C SER A 75 1.05 23.41 9.79
N GLY A 76 1.07 24.00 8.60
CA GLY A 76 2.27 24.04 7.74
C GLY A 76 2.59 22.74 6.99
N LEU A 77 1.64 21.80 6.87
CA LEU A 77 1.86 20.59 6.09
C LEU A 77 2.16 20.92 4.61
N SER A 78 3.26 20.34 4.10
CA SER A 78 3.57 20.31 2.68
C SER A 78 2.51 19.51 1.90
N ASP A 79 2.48 19.65 0.57
CA ASP A 79 1.56 18.87 -0.27
C ASP A 79 1.83 17.36 -0.19
N TRP A 80 3.09 16.96 0.02
CA TRP A 80 3.44 15.57 0.25
C TRP A 80 2.89 15.02 1.56
N GLU A 81 3.10 15.74 2.67
CA GLU A 81 2.58 15.34 3.98
C GLU A 81 1.07 15.29 3.99
N LEU A 82 0.42 16.29 3.39
CA LEU A 82 -1.03 16.28 3.22
C LEU A 82 -1.50 15.07 2.40
N LEU A 83 -0.78 14.71 1.33
CA LEU A 83 -1.11 13.56 0.48
C LEU A 83 -0.99 12.24 1.27
N PHE A 84 0.03 12.10 2.13
CA PHE A 84 0.18 10.93 3.01
C PHE A 84 -0.92 10.85 4.05
N VAL A 85 -1.24 11.96 4.72
CA VAL A 85 -2.34 12.02 5.70
C VAL A 85 -3.67 11.70 5.03
N ALA A 86 -3.96 12.32 3.89
CA ALA A 86 -5.17 12.07 3.13
C ALA A 86 -5.30 10.60 2.71
N ARG A 87 -4.19 9.99 2.25
CA ARG A 87 -4.15 8.56 1.91
C ARG A 87 -4.41 7.68 3.13
N HIS A 88 -3.82 8.00 4.28
CA HIS A 88 -4.02 7.30 5.54
C HIS A 88 -5.50 7.27 5.95
N HIS A 89 -6.21 8.38 5.77
CA HIS A 89 -7.64 8.51 6.08
C HIS A 89 -8.57 8.11 4.92
N GLY A 90 -8.06 7.42 3.90
CA GLY A 90 -8.87 6.78 2.86
C GLY A 90 -9.21 7.67 1.67
N LEU A 91 -8.70 8.91 1.59
CA LEU A 91 -8.89 9.71 0.38
C LEU A 91 -8.27 8.99 -0.83
N PRO A 92 -8.97 8.91 -1.97
CA PRO A 92 -8.40 8.38 -3.19
C PRO A 92 -7.21 9.20 -3.66
N THR A 93 -6.04 8.59 -3.69
CA THR A 93 -4.80 9.23 -4.13
C THR A 93 -4.06 8.35 -5.14
N ARG A 94 -3.11 8.96 -5.86
CA ARG A 94 -2.17 8.30 -6.78
C ARG A 94 -1.06 7.50 -6.09
N LEU A 95 -1.10 7.40 -4.76
CA LEU A 95 -0.17 6.59 -4.00
C LEU A 95 -0.63 5.13 -3.96
N LEU A 96 0.31 4.22 -4.14
CA LEU A 96 0.13 2.79 -3.90
C LEU A 96 0.97 2.40 -2.69
N ASP A 97 0.32 1.80 -1.70
CA ASP A 97 0.95 1.41 -0.43
C ASP A 97 1.81 0.16 -0.61
N TRP A 98 2.96 0.16 0.04
CA TRP A 98 3.88 -0.95 0.19
C TRP A 98 4.37 -1.03 1.63
N SER A 99 4.94 -2.16 2.00
CA SER A 99 5.64 -2.34 3.27
C SER A 99 7.06 -2.85 3.00
N ARG A 100 8.02 -2.49 3.84
CA ARG A 100 9.34 -3.13 3.85
C ARG A 100 9.31 -4.48 4.57
N ASN A 101 8.26 -4.73 5.34
CA ASN A 101 8.07 -5.98 6.07
C ASN A 101 7.19 -6.95 5.26
N PRO A 102 7.75 -8.09 4.79
CA PRO A 102 6.99 -9.09 4.02
C PRO A 102 5.85 -9.71 4.82
N MET A 103 5.95 -9.80 6.16
CA MET A 103 4.90 -10.36 7.00
C MET A 103 3.68 -9.44 7.08
N VAL A 104 3.88 -8.11 7.03
CA VAL A 104 2.79 -7.14 6.90
C VAL A 104 2.04 -7.33 5.58
N ALA A 105 2.77 -7.52 4.48
CA ALA A 105 2.15 -7.78 3.18
C ALA A 105 1.39 -9.13 3.19
N LEU A 106 1.95 -10.16 3.82
CA LEU A 106 1.26 -11.44 3.99
C LEU A 106 -0.04 -11.27 4.80
N TYR A 107 -0.02 -10.48 5.88
CA TYR A 107 -1.22 -10.16 6.64
C TYR A 107 -2.33 -9.61 5.73
N PHE A 108 -2.04 -8.57 4.94
CA PHE A 108 -3.04 -8.00 4.02
C PHE A 108 -3.52 -8.96 2.94
N ALA A 109 -2.69 -9.93 2.55
CA ALA A 109 -3.08 -10.95 1.59
C ALA A 109 -4.09 -11.97 2.16
N VAL A 110 -3.93 -12.35 3.44
CA VAL A 110 -4.71 -13.45 4.04
C VAL A 110 -5.81 -13.01 5.02
N GLU A 111 -5.84 -11.71 5.43
CA GLU A 111 -6.80 -11.23 6.43
C GLU A 111 -8.24 -11.24 5.91
N SER A 112 -8.46 -10.89 4.65
CA SER A 112 -9.79 -10.89 4.06
C SER A 112 -10.34 -12.31 3.88
N ARG A 113 -11.64 -12.48 4.15
CA ARG A 113 -12.40 -13.71 3.87
C ARG A 113 -12.74 -13.90 2.38
N SER A 114 -12.16 -13.09 1.47
CA SER A 114 -12.42 -13.23 0.04
C SER A 114 -12.08 -14.63 -0.45
N LYS A 115 -12.98 -15.20 -1.26
CA LYS A 115 -12.75 -16.48 -1.95
C LYS A 115 -11.75 -16.26 -3.10
N GLY A 116 -10.88 -17.23 -3.33
CA GLY A 116 -9.88 -17.20 -4.40
C GLY A 116 -8.44 -17.06 -3.90
N THR A 117 -7.52 -17.11 -4.83
CA THR A 117 -6.07 -17.04 -4.60
C THR A 117 -5.70 -15.63 -4.13
N ALA A 118 -4.94 -15.54 -3.03
CA ALA A 118 -4.32 -14.29 -2.64
C ALA A 118 -2.93 -14.16 -3.26
N VAL A 119 -2.37 -12.96 -3.22
CA VAL A 119 -1.03 -12.70 -3.75
C VAL A 119 -0.28 -11.72 -2.87
N VAL A 120 1.02 -12.00 -2.66
CA VAL A 120 1.98 -10.99 -2.19
C VAL A 120 2.86 -10.63 -3.37
N PHE A 121 2.91 -9.35 -3.69
CA PHE A 121 3.86 -8.78 -4.63
C PHE A 121 5.14 -8.41 -3.90
N SER A 122 6.27 -8.69 -4.53
CA SER A 122 7.61 -8.27 -4.10
C SER A 122 8.26 -7.50 -5.25
N GLU A 123 8.81 -6.32 -4.97
CA GLU A 123 9.42 -5.44 -5.96
C GLU A 123 10.71 -4.85 -5.43
N ASP A 124 11.72 -4.69 -6.29
CA ASP A 124 12.94 -3.98 -5.95
C ASP A 124 12.66 -2.51 -5.59
N TYR A 125 13.50 -1.94 -4.73
CA TYR A 125 13.37 -0.53 -4.43
C TYR A 125 13.55 0.33 -5.68
N LEU A 126 12.46 1.03 -6.03
CA LEU A 126 12.51 2.05 -7.07
C LEU A 126 13.34 3.27 -6.61
N PRO A 127 13.89 4.04 -7.55
CA PRO A 127 14.51 5.33 -7.22
C PRO A 127 13.55 6.20 -6.42
N SER A 128 14.06 6.80 -5.34
CA SER A 128 13.27 7.64 -4.44
C SER A 128 13.03 9.04 -5.01
N VAL A 129 11.88 9.63 -4.65
CA VAL A 129 11.63 11.06 -4.84
C VAL A 129 12.33 11.83 -3.72
N ASP A 130 13.06 12.88 -4.08
CA ASP A 130 13.45 13.93 -3.15
C ASP A 130 12.30 14.96 -3.09
N THR A 131 11.52 14.89 -2.00
CA THR A 131 10.33 15.72 -1.82
C THR A 131 10.66 17.20 -1.62
N THR A 132 11.90 17.52 -1.23
CA THR A 132 12.36 18.91 -1.08
C THR A 132 12.65 19.56 -2.42
N LYS A 133 13.22 18.80 -3.37
CA LYS A 133 13.48 19.25 -4.74
C LYS A 133 12.25 19.16 -5.65
N THR A 134 11.28 18.34 -5.28
CA THR A 134 10.03 18.14 -6.02
C THR A 134 8.86 18.41 -5.07
N PRO A 135 8.54 19.67 -4.74
CA PRO A 135 7.54 20.00 -3.73
C PRO A 135 6.10 19.65 -4.14
N ASP A 136 5.79 19.67 -5.44
CA ASP A 136 4.47 19.27 -5.96
C ASP A 136 4.48 17.76 -6.32
N PRO A 137 3.70 16.89 -5.62
CA PRO A 137 3.62 15.46 -5.93
C PRO A 137 3.05 15.16 -7.32
N PHE A 138 2.33 16.11 -7.90
CA PHE A 138 1.63 15.92 -9.18
C PHE A 138 2.50 16.14 -10.42
N VAL A 139 3.72 16.66 -10.27
CA VAL A 139 4.68 16.84 -11.39
C VAL A 139 5.62 15.64 -11.57
N VAL A 140 5.53 14.62 -10.71
CA VAL A 140 6.34 13.40 -10.87
C VAL A 140 5.95 12.70 -12.16
N SER A 141 6.92 12.47 -13.06
CA SER A 141 6.67 11.98 -14.43
C SER A 141 6.88 10.47 -14.61
N LYS A 142 7.45 9.79 -13.61
CA LYS A 142 7.68 8.33 -13.62
C LYS A 142 7.26 7.74 -12.28
N VAL A 143 6.92 6.44 -12.26
CA VAL A 143 6.69 5.76 -10.99
C VAL A 143 7.98 5.80 -10.16
N ARG A 144 7.86 6.28 -8.92
CA ARG A 144 8.96 6.46 -7.98
C ARG A 144 8.54 6.01 -6.59
N ARG A 145 9.51 5.58 -5.80
CA ARG A 145 9.32 5.35 -4.37
C ARG A 145 9.30 6.67 -3.62
N VAL A 146 8.46 6.77 -2.61
CA VAL A 146 8.46 7.87 -1.64
C VAL A 146 8.28 7.31 -0.23
N ILE A 147 9.07 7.81 0.71
CA ILE A 147 9.06 7.39 2.10
C ILE A 147 8.38 8.50 2.89
N PRO A 148 7.23 8.22 3.52
CA PRO A 148 6.56 9.20 4.37
C PRO A 148 7.38 9.44 5.65
N PRO A 149 7.36 10.64 6.23
CA PRO A 149 7.80 10.82 7.61
C PRO A 149 6.90 9.98 8.53
N HIS A 150 7.42 9.64 9.72
CA HIS A 150 6.70 8.83 10.71
C HIS A 150 5.60 9.65 11.39
N MET A 151 4.56 10.01 10.66
CA MET A 151 3.49 10.90 11.11
C MET A 151 2.41 10.19 11.93
N THR A 152 2.28 8.87 11.78
CA THR A 152 1.26 8.07 12.47
C THR A 152 1.82 6.73 12.92
N HIS A 153 1.24 6.17 14.02
CA HIS A 153 1.58 4.83 14.49
C HIS A 153 1.47 3.77 13.39
N ARG A 154 0.43 3.85 12.57
CA ARG A 154 0.19 2.91 11.47
C ARG A 154 1.32 2.90 10.44
N ILE A 155 1.85 4.07 10.06
CA ILE A 155 3.00 4.16 9.12
C ILE A 155 4.20 3.40 9.68
N SER A 156 4.49 3.60 10.97
CA SER A 156 5.61 2.92 11.65
C SER A 156 5.36 1.43 11.84
N ALA A 157 4.17 1.04 12.34
CA ALA A 157 3.82 -0.35 12.61
C ALA A 157 3.77 -1.21 11.33
N GLN A 158 3.36 -0.63 10.21
CA GLN A 158 3.33 -1.30 8.92
C GLN A 158 4.64 -1.19 8.13
N ASP A 159 5.64 -0.49 8.67
CA ASP A 159 6.89 -0.16 7.96
C ASP A 159 6.62 0.34 6.54
N SER A 160 5.71 1.33 6.46
CA SER A 160 5.07 1.76 5.23
C SER A 160 5.98 2.60 4.36
N LEU A 161 5.88 2.38 3.06
CA LEU A 161 6.36 3.28 2.02
C LEU A 161 5.34 3.29 0.88
N PHE A 162 5.51 4.22 -0.06
CA PHE A 162 4.59 4.35 -1.19
C PHE A 162 5.33 4.35 -2.52
N THR A 163 4.61 3.99 -3.57
CA THR A 163 4.97 4.42 -4.92
C THR A 163 3.98 5.48 -5.38
N ILE A 164 4.50 6.55 -6.01
CA ILE A 164 3.67 7.58 -6.64
C ILE A 164 3.55 7.28 -8.12
N HIS A 165 2.34 7.38 -8.64
CA HIS A 165 2.00 7.03 -10.02
C HIS A 165 1.57 8.26 -10.82
N PRO A 166 2.30 8.64 -11.89
CA PRO A 166 1.92 9.75 -12.78
C PRO A 166 0.55 9.54 -13.43
N ASP A 167 0.27 8.29 -13.78
CA ASP A 167 -1.03 7.84 -14.27
C ASP A 167 -1.58 6.80 -13.29
N PRO A 168 -2.46 7.20 -12.36
CA PRO A 168 -3.01 6.28 -11.38
C PRO A 168 -3.97 5.24 -11.97
N THR A 169 -4.41 5.38 -13.23
CA THR A 169 -5.29 4.40 -13.90
C THR A 169 -4.53 3.24 -14.52
N ALA A 170 -3.24 3.43 -14.78
CA ALA A 170 -2.40 2.38 -15.35
C ALA A 170 -1.99 1.37 -14.28
N ALA A 171 -2.15 0.08 -14.57
CA ALA A 171 -1.65 -0.98 -13.70
C ALA A 171 -0.11 -0.95 -13.68
N TYR A 172 0.46 -0.97 -12.47
CA TYR A 172 1.91 -1.03 -12.32
C TYR A 172 2.43 -2.42 -12.70
N THR A 173 3.46 -2.43 -13.53
CA THR A 173 4.21 -3.62 -13.91
C THR A 173 5.70 -3.31 -13.95
N SER A 174 6.54 -4.30 -13.68
CA SER A 174 7.99 -4.19 -13.72
C SER A 174 8.63 -5.55 -14.08
N LYS A 175 9.89 -5.52 -14.49
CA LYS A 175 10.67 -6.74 -14.78
C LYS A 175 11.12 -7.44 -13.49
N THR A 176 11.27 -6.71 -12.40
CA THR A 176 11.71 -7.20 -11.09
C THR A 176 10.54 -7.60 -10.18
N LEU A 177 9.30 -7.36 -10.63
CA LEU A 177 8.09 -7.68 -9.88
C LEU A 177 7.89 -9.20 -9.82
N ILE A 178 7.83 -9.74 -8.60
CA ILE A 178 7.54 -11.15 -8.30
C ILE A 178 6.15 -11.26 -7.67
N ARG A 179 5.43 -12.33 -7.99
CA ARG A 179 4.14 -12.67 -7.37
C ARG A 179 4.29 -13.95 -6.58
N TYR A 180 4.00 -13.90 -5.29
CA TYR A 180 3.83 -15.08 -4.44
C TYR A 180 2.35 -15.37 -4.31
N THR A 181 1.89 -16.48 -4.91
CA THR A 181 0.48 -16.85 -4.91
C THR A 181 0.15 -17.79 -3.76
N ILE A 182 -0.96 -17.52 -3.07
CA ILE A 182 -1.42 -18.23 -1.88
C ILE A 182 -2.79 -18.82 -2.18
N SER A 183 -2.90 -20.13 -2.20
CA SER A 183 -4.17 -20.82 -2.47
C SER A 183 -5.22 -20.50 -1.39
N THR A 184 -6.49 -20.58 -1.75
CA THR A 184 -7.61 -20.34 -0.83
C THR A 184 -7.52 -21.21 0.43
N ASN A 185 -7.13 -22.49 0.27
CA ASN A 185 -7.03 -23.41 1.41
C ASN A 185 -5.91 -23.05 2.38
N LEU A 186 -4.84 -22.41 1.90
CA LEU A 186 -3.69 -22.03 2.71
C LEU A 186 -3.92 -20.72 3.47
N LYS A 187 -4.81 -19.84 3.01
CA LYS A 187 -5.06 -18.53 3.63
C LYS A 187 -5.38 -18.62 5.12
N GLY A 188 -6.30 -19.52 5.50
CA GLY A 188 -6.71 -19.68 6.90
C GLY A 188 -5.58 -20.14 7.80
N VAL A 189 -4.75 -21.08 7.32
CA VAL A 189 -3.58 -21.57 8.05
C VAL A 189 -2.55 -20.46 8.24
N LEU A 190 -2.19 -19.76 7.18
CA LEU A 190 -1.23 -18.66 7.26
C LEU A 190 -1.74 -17.54 8.16
N LYS A 191 -3.02 -17.17 8.07
CA LYS A 191 -3.64 -16.17 8.95
C LYS A 191 -3.50 -16.55 10.42
N ALA A 192 -3.79 -17.79 10.80
CA ALA A 192 -3.64 -18.25 12.17
C ALA A 192 -2.18 -18.18 12.64
N GLN A 193 -1.23 -18.65 11.80
CA GLN A 193 0.19 -18.64 12.13
C GLN A 193 0.76 -17.23 12.31
N ILE A 194 0.46 -16.29 11.40
CA ILE A 194 1.00 -14.92 11.52
C ILE A 194 0.39 -14.15 12.69
N ARG A 195 -0.87 -14.45 13.08
CA ARG A 195 -1.47 -13.88 14.30
C ARG A 195 -0.72 -14.33 15.56
N GLN A 196 -0.31 -15.60 15.64
CA GLN A 196 0.52 -16.10 16.75
C GLN A 196 1.90 -15.41 16.79
N LEU A 197 2.42 -14.98 15.63
CA LEU A 197 3.67 -14.21 15.53
C LEU A 197 3.46 -12.69 15.79
N GLY A 198 2.27 -12.26 16.19
CA GLY A 198 1.97 -10.88 16.54
C GLY A 198 1.49 -10.00 15.38
N PHE A 199 1.32 -10.53 14.17
CA PHE A 199 0.78 -9.78 13.04
C PHE A 199 -0.74 -9.87 13.03
N HIS A 200 -1.40 -8.92 13.67
CA HIS A 200 -2.85 -8.82 13.79
C HIS A 200 -3.29 -7.36 13.68
N GLU A 201 -4.59 -7.12 13.56
CA GLU A 201 -5.16 -5.80 13.34
C GLU A 201 -4.68 -4.77 14.37
N ALA A 202 -4.80 -5.08 15.66
CA ALA A 202 -4.39 -4.14 16.73
C ALA A 202 -2.89 -3.79 16.71
N SER A 203 -2.00 -4.71 16.28
CA SER A 203 -0.56 -4.41 16.16
C SER A 203 -0.24 -3.54 14.94
N LEU A 204 -1.00 -3.67 13.87
CA LEU A 204 -0.73 -3.00 12.60
C LEU A 204 -1.46 -1.67 12.42
N PHE A 205 -2.60 -1.47 13.08
CA PHE A 205 -3.37 -0.23 12.98
C PHE A 205 -3.21 0.64 14.24
N GLY A 206 -3.19 0.02 15.43
CA GLY A 206 -2.89 0.71 16.69
C GLY A 206 -3.92 1.77 17.09
N ASP A 207 -5.14 1.69 16.55
CA ASP A 207 -6.25 2.55 16.90
C ASP A 207 -7.17 1.87 17.94
N LEU A 208 -8.03 2.67 18.58
CA LEU A 208 -8.92 2.16 19.62
C LEU A 208 -9.89 1.10 19.10
N ASP A 209 -10.33 1.23 17.85
CA ASP A 209 -11.27 0.29 17.25
C ASP A 209 -10.62 -1.09 17.06
N SER A 210 -9.38 -1.13 16.55
CA SER A 210 -8.62 -2.38 16.38
C SER A 210 -8.26 -3.04 17.72
N ILE A 211 -7.99 -2.24 18.77
CA ILE A 211 -7.74 -2.74 20.12
C ILE A 211 -9.02 -3.32 20.71
N ALA A 212 -10.16 -2.62 20.58
CA ALA A 212 -11.45 -3.10 21.06
C ALA A 212 -11.86 -4.41 20.38
N GLN A 213 -11.68 -4.53 19.07
CA GLN A 213 -11.93 -5.77 18.34
C GLN A 213 -11.04 -6.93 18.80
N LYS A 214 -9.75 -6.67 19.09
CA LYS A 214 -8.84 -7.70 19.63
C LYS A 214 -9.32 -8.25 20.98
N ILE A 215 -9.93 -7.39 21.82
CA ILE A 215 -10.41 -7.79 23.16
C ILE A 215 -11.75 -8.54 23.06
N ALA A 216 -12.60 -8.20 22.07
CA ALA A 216 -13.93 -8.77 21.89
C ALA A 216 -13.94 -10.14 21.23
N PHE A 217 -12.89 -10.55 20.52
CA PHE A 217 -12.78 -11.78 19.73
C PHE A 217 -11.41 -12.45 19.88
#